data_8b2cd963fe8a8b7867b41c5a1bf41457
#
_entry.id   8b2cd963fe8a8b7867b41c5a1bf41457
#
_cell.length_a   1.000
_cell.length_b   1.000
_cell.length_c   1.000
_cell.angle_alpha   90.00
_cell.angle_beta   90.00
_cell.angle_gamma   90.00
#
_symmetry.space_group_name_H-M   'P 1'
#
loop_
_entity.id
_entity.type
_entity.pdbx_description
1 polymer ?
#
loop_
_entity_poly.entity_id
_entity_poly.type
_entity_poly.pdbx_seq_one_letter_code
_entity_poly.pdbx_strand_id
1 'polypeptide(L)'
;MLVSLDGEPPIKLSAGEIILLPRNDVHTMASGAGVTPVRAADLIQQSPDGGLLKIQYGGGNEPTSIICGFLGTQDSFNPLLATLPRVLSLDISKAASRDWVETSVRFAAAELIRGRLASSDVMSRLSEVLLVEAVREYIATLGDRDQGWLKGLSDSNIGRALALIHGDIAASWSVDTLAKEVGLSRSAFMDRFAQLIGMPPIRYLTVWRLEIAKRHLRESRMSIPQIAVAVGYESEEGFRRAFKREFELWPAEWRDHQPLA
;
A
#
# COMPACT_ATOMS: atom_id res chain seq x y z
N MET A 1 10.94 17.14 14.51
CA MET A 1 11.83 16.05 14.11
C MET A 1 12.00 16.07 12.60
N LEU A 2 13.14 15.59 12.07
CA LEU A 2 13.39 15.45 10.63
C LEU A 2 13.36 13.96 10.27
N VAL A 3 12.68 13.63 9.17
CA VAL A 3 12.71 12.30 8.53
C VAL A 3 13.34 12.45 7.16
N SER A 4 14.32 11.64 6.86
CA SER A 4 15.04 11.69 5.58
C SER A 4 15.04 10.33 4.92
N LEU A 5 14.72 10.29 3.64
CA LEU A 5 14.87 9.15 2.74
C LEU A 5 15.98 9.44 1.74
N ASP A 6 16.64 8.40 1.26
CA ASP A 6 17.67 8.55 0.23
C ASP A 6 17.07 9.13 -1.07
N GLY A 7 17.70 10.19 -1.57
CA GLY A 7 17.24 10.91 -2.76
C GLY A 7 16.08 11.88 -2.56
N GLU A 8 15.56 12.04 -1.32
CA GLU A 8 14.45 12.96 -1.02
C GLU A 8 14.89 14.08 -0.08
N PRO A 9 14.29 15.27 -0.18
CA PRO A 9 14.54 16.33 0.79
C PRO A 9 14.02 15.93 2.18
N PRO A 10 14.70 16.33 3.27
CA PRO A 10 14.24 16.04 4.64
C PRO A 10 12.86 16.62 4.92
N ILE A 11 11.98 15.80 5.50
CA ILE A 11 10.64 16.19 5.89
C ILE A 11 10.66 16.55 7.38
N LYS A 12 10.19 17.76 7.71
CA LYS A 12 10.03 18.18 9.10
C LYS A 12 8.69 17.73 9.65
N LEU A 13 8.72 16.98 10.73
CA LEU A 13 7.52 16.52 11.44
C LEU A 13 7.34 17.32 12.74
N SER A 14 6.11 17.71 12.97
CA SER A 14 5.62 18.36 14.19
C SER A 14 4.89 17.35 15.09
N ALA A 15 4.63 17.72 16.34
CA ALA A 15 3.78 16.91 17.20
C ALA A 15 2.35 16.84 16.64
N GLY A 16 1.76 15.64 16.63
CA GLY A 16 0.43 15.42 16.07
C GLY A 16 0.41 15.12 14.55
N GLU A 17 1.58 15.02 13.92
CA GLU A 17 1.67 14.55 12.52
C GLU A 17 1.95 13.05 12.45
N ILE A 18 1.36 12.40 11.46
CA ILE A 18 1.60 10.99 11.13
C ILE A 18 2.36 10.93 9.82
N ILE A 19 3.38 10.09 9.79
CA ILE A 19 4.10 9.74 8.57
C ILE A 19 3.90 8.26 8.25
N LEU A 20 3.64 7.98 7.00
CA LEU A 20 3.56 6.62 6.44
C LEU A 20 4.65 6.44 5.40
N LEU A 21 5.29 5.30 5.43
CA LEU A 21 6.30 4.86 4.46
C LEU A 21 5.77 3.60 3.75
N PRO A 22 4.91 3.74 2.73
CA PRO A 22 4.15 2.63 2.17
C PRO A 22 5.03 1.53 1.55
N ARG A 23 6.26 1.85 1.18
CA ARG A 23 7.22 0.91 0.56
C ARG A 23 8.26 0.40 1.53
N ASN A 24 8.14 0.74 2.82
CA ASN A 24 9.14 0.41 3.83
C ASN A 24 10.57 0.85 3.44
N ASP A 25 10.69 2.00 2.78
CA ASP A 25 11.97 2.55 2.37
C ASP A 25 12.88 2.79 3.59
N VAL A 26 14.17 2.57 3.41
CA VAL A 26 15.18 2.90 4.42
C VAL A 26 15.13 4.40 4.68
N HIS A 27 15.01 4.77 5.96
CA HIS A 27 14.88 6.16 6.38
C HIS A 27 15.67 6.44 7.66
N THR A 28 15.94 7.70 7.89
CA THR A 28 16.57 8.19 9.13
C THR A 28 15.65 9.16 9.84
N MET A 29 15.65 9.11 11.15
CA MET A 29 14.95 10.06 12.02
C MET A 29 15.98 10.81 12.86
N ALA A 30 15.92 12.15 12.88
CA ALA A 30 16.86 12.99 13.62
C ALA A 30 16.18 14.20 14.25
N SER A 31 16.69 14.67 15.38
CA SER A 31 16.24 15.91 16.02
C SER A 31 16.74 17.18 15.28
N GLY A 32 17.75 17.04 14.43
CA GLY A 32 18.34 18.14 13.66
C GLY A 32 19.18 17.67 12.49
N ALA A 33 19.65 18.58 11.66
CA ALA A 33 20.53 18.30 10.54
C ALA A 33 21.96 17.98 11.03
N GLY A 34 22.68 17.15 10.26
CA GLY A 34 24.09 16.85 10.51
C GLY A 34 24.37 15.82 11.62
N VAL A 35 23.36 15.14 12.11
CA VAL A 35 23.50 14.05 13.09
C VAL A 35 23.90 12.77 12.37
N THR A 36 24.95 12.07 12.85
CA THR A 36 25.33 10.77 12.31
C THR A 36 24.28 9.71 12.69
N PRO A 37 23.68 9.03 11.72
CA PRO A 37 22.66 8.03 12.02
C PRO A 37 23.27 6.78 12.65
N VAL A 38 22.53 6.18 13.58
CA VAL A 38 22.81 4.88 14.20
C VAL A 38 21.70 3.92 13.80
N ARG A 39 22.04 2.65 13.61
CA ARG A 39 21.04 1.65 13.21
C ARG A 39 20.04 1.42 14.34
N ALA A 40 18.76 1.51 14.02
CA ALA A 40 17.69 1.27 15.01
C ALA A 40 17.80 -0.10 15.68
N ALA A 41 18.22 -1.13 14.92
CA ALA A 41 18.42 -2.49 15.43
C ALA A 41 19.43 -2.56 16.58
N ASP A 42 20.43 -1.70 16.59
CA ASP A 42 21.48 -1.68 17.61
C ASP A 42 21.02 -0.98 18.90
N LEU A 43 19.88 -0.27 18.84
CA LEU A 43 19.31 0.53 19.93
C LEU A 43 18.06 -0.12 20.55
N ILE A 44 17.51 -1.16 19.91
CA ILE A 44 16.28 -1.82 20.36
C ILE A 44 16.52 -2.49 21.73
N GLN A 45 15.71 -2.08 22.70
CA GLN A 45 15.65 -2.71 24.02
C GLN A 45 14.36 -3.54 24.10
N GLN A 46 14.52 -4.84 24.37
CA GLN A 46 13.37 -5.70 24.65
C GLN A 46 12.77 -5.34 26.00
N SER A 47 11.46 -5.20 26.05
CA SER A 47 10.77 -5.08 27.33
C SER A 47 10.83 -6.43 28.06
N PRO A 48 11.15 -6.47 29.36
CA PRO A 48 11.17 -7.69 30.16
C PRO A 48 9.85 -8.49 30.10
N ASP A 49 8.74 -7.78 29.88
CA ASP A 49 7.38 -8.32 29.88
C ASP A 49 6.89 -8.76 28.50
N GLY A 50 7.79 -8.85 27.49
CA GLY A 50 7.41 -9.19 26.11
C GLY A 50 6.56 -8.13 25.40
N GLY A 51 6.51 -6.91 25.94
CA GLY A 51 5.75 -5.78 25.40
C GLY A 51 6.48 -5.07 24.25
N LEU A 52 6.18 -3.78 24.10
CA LEU A 52 6.74 -2.92 23.08
C LEU A 52 8.27 -2.88 23.10
N LEU A 53 8.84 -2.93 21.92
CA LEU A 53 10.24 -2.59 21.71
C LEU A 53 10.42 -1.09 21.96
N LYS A 54 11.40 -0.73 22.78
CA LYS A 54 11.72 0.67 23.09
C LYS A 54 13.06 1.04 22.49
N ILE A 55 13.12 2.23 21.94
CA ILE A 55 14.37 2.87 21.53
C ILE A 55 14.45 4.19 22.30
N GLN A 56 15.53 4.35 23.06
CA GLN A 56 15.86 5.61 23.69
C GLN A 56 17.28 6.00 23.28
N TYR A 57 17.38 7.10 22.58
CA TYR A 57 18.66 7.55 22.03
C TYR A 57 18.76 9.07 22.02
N GLY A 58 19.95 9.59 22.27
CA GLY A 58 20.24 11.01 22.33
C GLY A 58 20.43 11.51 23.77
N GLY A 59 20.72 12.79 23.96
CA GLY A 59 21.08 13.38 25.25
C GLY A 59 20.66 14.84 25.41
N GLY A 60 19.65 15.29 24.67
CA GLY A 60 19.11 16.65 24.77
C GLY A 60 18.13 16.85 25.93
N ASN A 61 17.82 18.10 26.26
CA ASN A 61 16.91 18.46 27.35
C ASN A 61 15.41 18.32 26.97
N GLU A 62 15.08 18.21 25.68
CA GLU A 62 13.71 18.09 25.22
C GLU A 62 13.51 16.76 24.44
N PRO A 63 12.97 15.74 25.11
CA PRO A 63 12.73 14.45 24.45
C PRO A 63 11.59 14.55 23.42
N THR A 64 11.77 13.94 22.27
CA THR A 64 10.70 13.72 21.30
C THR A 64 10.21 12.29 21.40
N SER A 65 8.93 12.09 21.69
CA SER A 65 8.31 10.77 21.74
C SER A 65 7.66 10.43 20.43
N ILE A 66 7.93 9.23 19.92
CA ILE A 66 7.41 8.72 18.66
C ILE A 66 6.83 7.34 18.90
N ILE A 67 5.69 7.06 18.28
CA ILE A 67 5.13 5.71 18.20
C ILE A 67 5.35 5.23 16.78
N CYS A 68 6.06 4.12 16.64
CA CYS A 68 6.26 3.46 15.35
C CYS A 68 5.46 2.17 15.31
N GLY A 69 4.77 1.94 14.20
CA GLY A 69 4.08 0.69 13.89
C GLY A 69 4.53 0.17 12.53
N PHE A 70 4.48 -1.13 12.35
CA PHE A 70 4.73 -1.78 11.07
C PHE A 70 3.47 -2.53 10.63
N LEU A 71 2.99 -2.21 9.44
CA LEU A 71 1.91 -2.92 8.77
C LEU A 71 2.53 -3.86 7.74
N GLY A 72 2.57 -5.15 8.06
CA GLY A 72 2.99 -6.17 7.10
C GLY A 72 1.83 -6.56 6.18
N THR A 73 2.10 -6.64 4.88
CA THR A 73 1.23 -7.34 3.94
C THR A 73 1.98 -8.54 3.37
N GLN A 74 1.30 -9.66 3.26
CA GLN A 74 1.85 -10.84 2.59
C GLN A 74 1.82 -10.69 1.06
N ASP A 75 1.03 -9.75 0.56
CA ASP A 75 0.93 -9.48 -0.87
C ASP A 75 2.13 -8.66 -1.34
N SER A 76 2.96 -9.25 -2.21
CA SER A 76 4.11 -8.59 -2.84
C SER A 76 3.69 -7.47 -3.80
N PHE A 77 2.44 -7.47 -4.25
CA PHE A 77 1.85 -6.44 -5.07
C PHE A 77 0.54 -5.97 -4.45
N ASN A 78 0.57 -4.77 -3.92
CA ASN A 78 -0.63 -4.05 -3.49
C ASN A 78 -0.71 -2.77 -4.32
N PRO A 79 -1.69 -2.63 -5.23
CA PRO A 79 -1.82 -1.46 -6.11
C PRO A 79 -2.01 -0.17 -5.32
N LEU A 80 -2.67 -0.24 -4.16
CA LEU A 80 -2.78 0.90 -3.26
C LEU A 80 -1.39 1.38 -2.84
N LEU A 81 -0.57 0.49 -2.28
CA LEU A 81 0.77 0.84 -1.82
C LEU A 81 1.70 1.27 -2.96
N ALA A 82 1.55 0.66 -4.15
CA ALA A 82 2.35 0.99 -5.34
C ALA A 82 2.05 2.40 -5.88
N THR A 83 0.84 2.91 -5.68
CA THR A 83 0.41 4.23 -6.15
C THR A 83 0.59 5.34 -5.13
N LEU A 84 0.83 4.99 -3.86
CA LEU A 84 1.15 5.98 -2.83
C LEU A 84 2.56 6.56 -3.05
N PRO A 85 2.78 7.82 -2.68
CA PRO A 85 4.12 8.39 -2.66
C PRO A 85 5.03 7.62 -1.70
N ARG A 86 6.34 7.74 -1.86
CA ARG A 86 7.31 7.11 -0.95
C ARG A 86 7.11 7.53 0.50
N VAL A 87 6.67 8.75 0.68
CA VAL A 87 6.34 9.33 1.98
C VAL A 87 4.96 9.97 1.91
N LEU A 88 4.09 9.58 2.81
CA LEU A 88 2.78 10.20 3.00
C LEU A 88 2.76 10.85 4.38
N SER A 89 2.75 12.18 4.41
CA SER A 89 2.63 12.97 5.63
C SER A 89 1.21 13.46 5.81
N LEU A 90 0.67 13.30 7.00
CA LEU A 90 -0.67 13.66 7.38
C LEU A 90 -0.63 14.57 8.59
N ASP A 91 -1.13 15.77 8.43
CA ASP A 91 -1.44 16.66 9.52
C ASP A 91 -2.85 16.35 10.03
N ILE A 92 -2.94 15.43 11.00
CA ILE A 92 -4.23 15.06 11.59
C ILE A 92 -4.91 16.20 12.31
N SER A 93 -4.22 17.32 12.58
CA SER A 93 -4.80 18.49 13.22
C SER A 93 -5.83 19.19 12.35
N LYS A 94 -5.80 18.97 11.04
CA LYS A 94 -6.70 19.56 10.03
C LYS A 94 -7.74 18.59 9.50
N ALA A 95 -7.58 17.29 9.77
CA ALA A 95 -8.51 16.27 9.28
C ALA A 95 -9.86 16.34 10.01
N ALA A 96 -10.94 16.05 9.29
CA ALA A 96 -12.28 15.93 9.89
C ALA A 96 -12.36 14.80 10.92
N SER A 97 -11.47 13.80 10.83
CA SER A 97 -11.32 12.67 11.72
C SER A 97 -10.37 12.91 12.91
N ARG A 98 -9.87 14.14 13.08
CA ARG A 98 -8.84 14.49 14.07
C ARG A 98 -9.07 13.91 15.46
N ASP A 99 -10.20 14.23 16.06
CA ASP A 99 -10.47 13.87 17.46
C ASP A 99 -10.51 12.35 17.64
N TRP A 100 -11.05 11.66 16.63
CA TRP A 100 -11.12 10.21 16.62
C TRP A 100 -9.72 9.58 16.45
N VAL A 101 -8.92 10.05 15.50
CA VAL A 101 -7.56 9.55 15.24
C VAL A 101 -6.66 9.80 16.45
N GLU A 102 -6.67 11.01 17.00
CA GLU A 102 -5.87 11.38 18.16
C GLU A 102 -6.22 10.55 19.38
N THR A 103 -7.52 10.37 19.66
CA THR A 103 -8.00 9.56 20.77
C THR A 103 -7.63 8.09 20.58
N SER A 104 -7.74 7.57 19.36
CA SER A 104 -7.41 6.18 19.05
C SER A 104 -5.92 5.89 19.18
N VAL A 105 -5.06 6.79 18.71
CA VAL A 105 -3.60 6.67 18.86
C VAL A 105 -3.21 6.75 20.34
N ARG A 106 -3.77 7.67 21.10
CA ARG A 106 -3.53 7.78 22.56
C ARG A 106 -3.98 6.54 23.32
N PHE A 107 -5.15 6.01 22.98
CA PHE A 107 -5.67 4.77 23.57
C PHE A 107 -4.70 3.61 23.28
N ALA A 108 -4.32 3.43 22.03
CA ALA A 108 -3.39 2.38 21.64
C ALA A 108 -2.03 2.49 22.33
N ALA A 109 -1.48 3.70 22.40
CA ALA A 109 -0.24 3.95 23.13
C ALA A 109 -0.36 3.56 24.62
N ALA A 110 -1.49 3.91 25.27
CA ALA A 110 -1.73 3.57 26.66
C ALA A 110 -1.89 2.05 26.87
N GLU A 111 -2.57 1.34 25.95
CA GLU A 111 -2.71 -0.12 26.00
C GLU A 111 -1.37 -0.83 25.85
N LEU A 112 -0.54 -0.37 24.92
CA LEU A 112 0.80 -0.90 24.70
C LEU A 112 1.71 -0.70 25.90
N ILE A 113 1.70 0.49 26.52
CA ILE A 113 2.51 0.80 27.70
C ILE A 113 2.08 -0.06 28.89
N ARG A 114 0.79 -0.39 29.01
CA ARG A 114 0.23 -1.19 30.11
C ARG A 114 0.39 -2.70 29.91
N GLY A 115 0.85 -3.16 28.74
CA GLY A 115 1.06 -4.59 28.44
C GLY A 115 -0.19 -5.44 28.53
N ARG A 116 -1.38 -4.89 28.18
CA ARG A 116 -2.64 -5.65 28.24
C ARG A 116 -2.71 -6.77 27.21
N LEU A 117 -3.46 -7.80 27.54
CA LEU A 117 -3.73 -8.93 26.64
C LEU A 117 -4.36 -8.43 25.33
N ALA A 118 -3.90 -8.95 24.17
CA ALA A 118 -4.37 -8.58 22.83
C ALA A 118 -4.07 -7.13 22.38
N SER A 119 -3.15 -6.42 23.04
CA SER A 119 -2.74 -5.07 22.62
C SER A 119 -2.16 -5.04 21.19
N SER A 120 -1.51 -6.12 20.74
CA SER A 120 -1.02 -6.28 19.37
C SER A 120 -2.17 -6.30 18.34
N ASP A 121 -3.27 -6.99 18.63
CA ASP A 121 -4.43 -7.08 17.73
C ASP A 121 -5.17 -5.75 17.63
N VAL A 122 -5.31 -5.05 18.75
CA VAL A 122 -5.88 -3.70 18.79
C VAL A 122 -5.05 -2.74 17.96
N MET A 123 -3.71 -2.82 18.08
CA MET A 123 -2.79 -1.99 17.31
C MET A 123 -2.85 -2.30 15.81
N SER A 124 -2.90 -3.57 15.42
CA SER A 124 -3.03 -3.96 14.02
C SER A 124 -4.28 -3.34 13.39
N ARG A 125 -5.44 -3.51 14.03
CA ARG A 125 -6.71 -2.96 13.54
C ARG A 125 -6.71 -1.43 13.49
N LEU A 126 -6.16 -0.80 14.50
CA LEU A 126 -6.03 0.65 14.51
C LEU A 126 -5.13 1.14 13.37
N SER A 127 -4.02 0.46 13.13
CA SER A 127 -3.10 0.82 12.05
C SER A 127 -3.74 0.66 10.66
N GLU A 128 -4.59 -0.36 10.47
CA GLU A 128 -5.39 -0.53 9.25
C GLU A 128 -6.34 0.66 9.03
N VAL A 129 -7.03 1.09 10.07
CA VAL A 129 -7.96 2.23 9.98
C VAL A 129 -7.21 3.53 9.76
N LEU A 130 -6.07 3.74 10.42
CA LEU A 130 -5.21 4.90 10.19
C LEU A 130 -4.68 4.95 8.76
N LEU A 131 -4.33 3.80 8.17
CA LEU A 131 -3.92 3.73 6.77
C LEU A 131 -5.06 4.15 5.84
N VAL A 132 -6.28 3.66 6.09
CA VAL A 132 -7.46 4.04 5.29
C VAL A 132 -7.72 5.54 5.35
N GLU A 133 -7.64 6.13 6.54
CA GLU A 133 -7.85 7.57 6.71
C GLU A 133 -6.74 8.38 6.04
N ALA A 134 -5.50 7.94 6.16
CA ALA A 134 -4.37 8.55 5.48
C ALA A 134 -4.53 8.56 3.96
N VAL A 135 -5.02 7.47 3.41
CA VAL A 135 -5.30 7.36 1.97
C VAL A 135 -6.44 8.28 1.56
N ARG A 136 -7.50 8.38 2.36
CA ARG A 136 -8.63 9.30 2.11
C ARG A 136 -8.18 10.76 2.06
N GLU A 137 -7.42 11.19 3.06
CA GLU A 137 -6.86 12.54 3.09
C GLU A 137 -5.93 12.79 1.91
N TYR A 138 -5.09 11.81 1.55
CA TYR A 138 -4.24 11.93 0.37
C TYR A 138 -5.06 12.07 -0.93
N ILE A 139 -6.09 11.24 -1.12
CA ILE A 139 -6.99 11.35 -2.28
C ILE A 139 -7.60 12.76 -2.36
N ALA A 140 -7.98 13.36 -1.23
CA ALA A 140 -8.52 14.71 -1.19
C ALA A 140 -7.52 15.79 -1.63
N THR A 141 -6.22 15.52 -1.56
CA THR A 141 -5.17 16.44 -2.05
C THR A 141 -4.90 16.32 -3.55
N LEU A 142 -5.37 15.24 -4.20
CA LEU A 142 -5.14 15.00 -5.62
C LEU A 142 -5.91 16.01 -6.50
N GLY A 143 -5.18 16.71 -7.34
CA GLY A 143 -5.73 17.66 -8.30
C GLY A 143 -6.29 17.01 -9.57
N ASP A 144 -6.87 17.81 -10.46
CA ASP A 144 -7.47 17.33 -11.72
C ASP A 144 -6.45 16.77 -12.72
N ARG A 145 -5.18 17.13 -12.57
CA ARG A 145 -4.09 16.66 -13.46
C ARG A 145 -3.42 15.40 -12.96
N ASP A 146 -3.73 14.98 -11.74
CA ASP A 146 -3.16 13.76 -11.19
C ASP A 146 -3.79 12.54 -11.85
N GLN A 147 -2.97 11.51 -12.04
CA GLN A 147 -3.35 10.23 -12.63
C GLN A 147 -3.00 9.10 -11.68
N GLY A 148 -3.59 7.95 -11.94
CA GLY A 148 -3.29 6.72 -11.23
C GLY A 148 -4.51 6.12 -10.54
N TRP A 149 -4.29 4.98 -9.94
CA TRP A 149 -5.35 4.15 -9.39
C TRP A 149 -6.22 4.89 -8.35
N LEU A 150 -5.60 5.66 -7.45
CA LEU A 150 -6.33 6.43 -6.43
C LEU A 150 -7.23 7.52 -7.03
N LYS A 151 -6.75 8.18 -8.09
CA LYS A 151 -7.58 9.17 -8.81
C LYS A 151 -8.75 8.48 -9.51
N GLY A 152 -8.51 7.32 -10.10
CA GLY A 152 -9.57 6.51 -10.69
C GLY A 152 -10.62 6.05 -9.68
N LEU A 153 -10.24 5.71 -8.45
CA LEU A 153 -11.16 5.33 -7.38
C LEU A 153 -12.09 6.47 -6.96
N SER A 154 -11.63 7.72 -7.02
CA SER A 154 -12.45 8.89 -6.68
C SER A 154 -13.49 9.24 -7.75
N ASP A 155 -13.35 8.72 -8.95
CA ASP A 155 -14.30 8.88 -10.04
C ASP A 155 -15.42 7.83 -9.96
N SER A 156 -16.68 8.25 -10.00
CA SER A 156 -17.83 7.36 -9.81
C SER A 156 -17.96 6.25 -10.85
N ASN A 157 -17.64 6.54 -12.13
CA ASN A 157 -17.73 5.56 -13.20
C ASN A 157 -16.50 4.65 -13.22
N ILE A 158 -15.30 5.24 -13.14
CA ILE A 158 -14.04 4.48 -13.21
C ILE A 158 -13.82 3.70 -11.93
N GLY A 159 -14.15 4.27 -10.75
CA GLY A 159 -14.12 3.54 -9.47
C GLY A 159 -15.03 2.31 -9.49
N ARG A 160 -16.24 2.43 -10.08
CA ARG A 160 -17.13 1.26 -10.27
C ARG A 160 -16.54 0.24 -11.24
N ALA A 161 -15.92 0.66 -12.34
CA ALA A 161 -15.23 -0.25 -13.26
C ALA A 161 -14.08 -0.99 -12.60
N LEU A 162 -13.27 -0.29 -11.80
CA LEU A 162 -12.21 -0.90 -11.01
C LEU A 162 -12.77 -1.92 -10.01
N ALA A 163 -13.85 -1.58 -9.30
CA ALA A 163 -14.51 -2.49 -8.36
C ALA A 163 -15.01 -3.77 -9.06
N LEU A 164 -15.58 -3.67 -10.27
CA LEU A 164 -16.00 -4.83 -11.07
C LEU A 164 -14.81 -5.69 -11.48
N ILE A 165 -13.75 -5.08 -12.00
CA ILE A 165 -12.52 -5.79 -12.40
C ILE A 165 -11.90 -6.52 -11.21
N HIS A 166 -11.79 -5.87 -10.05
CA HIS A 166 -11.19 -6.46 -8.85
C HIS A 166 -12.09 -7.49 -8.17
N GLY A 167 -13.40 -7.32 -8.27
CA GLY A 167 -14.39 -8.23 -7.68
C GLY A 167 -14.44 -9.58 -8.40
N ASP A 168 -14.24 -9.62 -9.71
CA ASP A 168 -14.14 -10.85 -10.49
C ASP A 168 -13.10 -10.71 -11.61
N ILE A 169 -11.87 -11.03 -11.27
CA ILE A 169 -10.73 -10.94 -12.17
C ILE A 169 -10.82 -11.94 -13.33
N ALA A 170 -11.48 -13.09 -13.10
CA ALA A 170 -11.59 -14.16 -14.08
C ALA A 170 -12.70 -13.94 -15.11
N ALA A 171 -13.64 -13.03 -14.82
CA ALA A 171 -14.74 -12.75 -15.73
C ALA A 171 -14.25 -12.27 -17.12
N SER A 172 -15.02 -12.57 -18.15
CA SER A 172 -14.73 -12.19 -19.54
C SER A 172 -15.00 -10.70 -19.79
N TRP A 173 -14.33 -9.83 -19.05
CA TRP A 173 -14.46 -8.39 -19.21
C TRP A 173 -13.99 -7.91 -20.57
N SER A 174 -14.82 -7.14 -21.24
CA SER A 174 -14.49 -6.38 -22.44
C SER A 174 -14.69 -4.89 -22.20
N VAL A 175 -14.17 -4.05 -23.10
CA VAL A 175 -14.44 -2.61 -23.05
C VAL A 175 -15.94 -2.33 -23.10
N ASP A 176 -16.68 -3.06 -23.95
CA ASP A 176 -18.11 -2.85 -24.14
C ASP A 176 -18.92 -3.25 -22.90
N THR A 177 -18.57 -4.37 -22.27
CA THR A 177 -19.26 -4.82 -21.05
C THR A 177 -18.97 -3.86 -19.89
N LEU A 178 -17.72 -3.45 -19.68
CA LEU A 178 -17.35 -2.50 -18.62
C LEU A 178 -18.03 -1.13 -18.85
N ALA A 179 -17.98 -0.61 -20.08
CA ALA A 179 -18.62 0.67 -20.41
C ALA A 179 -20.12 0.65 -20.11
N LYS A 180 -20.81 -0.43 -20.50
CA LYS A 180 -22.24 -0.64 -20.23
C LYS A 180 -22.53 -0.66 -18.73
N GLU A 181 -21.74 -1.41 -17.94
CA GLU A 181 -21.92 -1.55 -16.50
C GLU A 181 -21.77 -0.22 -15.76
N VAL A 182 -20.95 0.70 -16.28
CA VAL A 182 -20.74 2.02 -15.66
C VAL A 182 -21.55 3.14 -16.32
N GLY A 183 -22.41 2.81 -17.27
CA GLY A 183 -23.31 3.79 -17.91
C GLY A 183 -22.62 4.77 -18.87
N LEU A 184 -21.50 4.38 -19.47
CA LEU A 184 -20.76 5.20 -20.44
C LEU A 184 -20.80 4.58 -21.86
N SER A 185 -20.64 5.43 -22.88
CA SER A 185 -20.32 4.93 -24.21
C SER A 185 -18.90 4.30 -24.22
N ARG A 186 -18.65 3.38 -25.16
CA ARG A 186 -17.33 2.74 -25.31
C ARG A 186 -16.19 3.75 -25.39
N SER A 187 -16.32 4.77 -26.25
CA SER A 187 -15.28 5.80 -26.42
C SER A 187 -15.09 6.62 -25.15
N ALA A 188 -16.18 7.14 -24.54
CA ALA A 188 -16.11 7.92 -23.33
C ALA A 188 -15.48 7.13 -22.16
N PHE A 189 -15.80 5.83 -22.05
CA PHE A 189 -15.19 4.97 -21.05
C PHE A 189 -13.68 4.78 -21.29
N MET A 190 -13.27 4.47 -22.52
CA MET A 190 -11.85 4.29 -22.84
C MET A 190 -11.03 5.54 -22.56
N ASP A 191 -11.51 6.69 -23.02
CA ASP A 191 -10.80 7.98 -22.85
C ASP A 191 -10.69 8.34 -21.37
N ARG A 192 -11.81 8.27 -20.64
CA ARG A 192 -11.85 8.59 -19.21
C ARG A 192 -11.00 7.64 -18.38
N PHE A 193 -11.06 6.35 -18.66
CA PHE A 193 -10.23 5.34 -17.98
C PHE A 193 -8.75 5.59 -18.24
N ALA A 194 -8.35 5.77 -19.49
CA ALA A 194 -6.95 6.03 -19.85
C ALA A 194 -6.44 7.35 -19.28
N GLN A 195 -7.28 8.40 -19.26
CA GLN A 195 -6.94 9.69 -18.64
C GLN A 195 -6.69 9.56 -17.14
N LEU A 196 -7.54 8.85 -16.42
CA LEU A 196 -7.45 8.74 -14.95
C LEU A 196 -6.43 7.71 -14.50
N ILE A 197 -6.38 6.53 -15.14
CA ILE A 197 -5.52 5.41 -14.75
C ILE A 197 -4.13 5.48 -15.39
N GLY A 198 -4.00 6.19 -16.53
CA GLY A 198 -2.75 6.27 -17.28
C GLY A 198 -2.55 5.13 -18.28
N MET A 199 -3.51 4.21 -18.40
CA MET A 199 -3.46 3.10 -19.37
C MET A 199 -4.86 2.64 -19.78
N PRO A 200 -4.99 1.95 -20.95
CA PRO A 200 -6.29 1.42 -21.43
C PRO A 200 -6.86 0.33 -20.47
N PRO A 201 -8.21 0.19 -20.41
CA PRO A 201 -8.87 -0.74 -19.48
C PRO A 201 -8.42 -2.19 -19.57
N ILE A 202 -8.32 -2.73 -20.80
CA ILE A 202 -7.91 -4.14 -21.00
C ILE A 202 -6.42 -4.35 -20.69
N ARG A 203 -5.58 -3.34 -20.90
CA ARG A 203 -4.17 -3.40 -20.48
C ARG A 203 -4.09 -3.46 -18.94
N TYR A 204 -4.87 -2.64 -18.25
CA TYR A 204 -4.98 -2.66 -16.79
C TYR A 204 -5.44 -4.05 -16.30
N LEU A 205 -6.53 -4.60 -16.85
CA LEU A 205 -7.00 -5.94 -16.50
C LEU A 205 -5.92 -7.00 -16.71
N THR A 206 -5.18 -6.93 -17.84
CA THR A 206 -4.09 -7.86 -18.14
C THR A 206 -3.00 -7.81 -17.09
N VAL A 207 -2.51 -6.61 -16.75
CA VAL A 207 -1.48 -6.41 -15.72
C VAL A 207 -1.95 -6.98 -14.38
N TRP A 208 -3.19 -6.67 -14.01
CA TRP A 208 -3.76 -7.13 -12.75
C TRP A 208 -3.88 -8.66 -12.68
N ARG A 209 -4.36 -9.30 -13.75
CA ARG A 209 -4.40 -10.77 -13.86
C ARG A 209 -3.02 -11.41 -13.67
N LEU A 210 -2.01 -10.83 -14.29
CA LEU A 210 -0.65 -11.34 -14.23
C LEU A 210 -0.01 -11.14 -12.84
N GLU A 211 -0.33 -10.05 -12.14
CA GLU A 211 0.12 -9.83 -10.77
C GLU A 211 -0.54 -10.84 -9.78
N ILE A 212 -1.83 -11.10 -9.94
CA ILE A 212 -2.51 -12.16 -9.18
C ILE A 212 -1.90 -13.53 -9.49
N ALA A 213 -1.55 -13.79 -10.75
CA ALA A 213 -0.88 -15.03 -11.14
C ALA A 213 0.49 -15.19 -10.47
N LYS A 214 1.28 -14.12 -10.34
CA LYS A 214 2.54 -14.14 -9.56
C LYS A 214 2.31 -14.58 -8.12
N ARG A 215 1.26 -14.06 -7.49
CA ARG A 215 0.89 -14.45 -6.13
C ARG A 215 0.56 -15.95 -6.06
N HIS A 216 -0.28 -16.45 -6.98
CA HIS A 216 -0.57 -17.90 -7.03
C HIS A 216 0.67 -18.76 -7.28
N LEU A 217 1.58 -18.31 -8.15
CA LEU A 217 2.84 -19.02 -8.41
C LEU A 217 3.70 -19.16 -7.15
N ARG A 218 3.69 -18.13 -6.28
CA ARG A 218 4.47 -18.10 -5.04
C ARG A 218 3.79 -18.83 -3.88
N GLU A 219 2.48 -18.65 -3.72
CA GLU A 219 1.75 -19.01 -2.50
C GLU A 219 0.90 -20.27 -2.62
N SER A 220 0.77 -20.81 -3.82
CA SER A 220 -0.05 -21.99 -4.05
C SER A 220 0.70 -23.12 -4.76
N ARG A 221 0.15 -24.35 -4.63
CA ARG A 221 0.60 -25.53 -5.37
C ARG A 221 -0.17 -25.71 -6.70
N MET A 222 -0.91 -24.70 -7.15
CA MET A 222 -1.67 -24.78 -8.39
C MET A 222 -0.71 -25.01 -9.58
N SER A 223 -1.14 -25.82 -10.52
CA SER A 223 -0.42 -25.97 -11.79
C SER A 223 -0.56 -24.72 -12.67
N ILE A 224 0.35 -24.54 -13.62
CA ILE A 224 0.29 -23.39 -14.55
C ILE A 224 -1.05 -23.30 -15.27
N PRO A 225 -1.63 -24.41 -15.81
CA PRO A 225 -2.98 -24.37 -16.39
C PRO A 225 -4.06 -23.91 -15.41
N GLN A 226 -4.01 -24.40 -14.16
CA GLN A 226 -4.98 -23.99 -13.13
C GLN A 226 -4.89 -22.49 -12.81
N ILE A 227 -3.66 -21.96 -12.73
CA ILE A 227 -3.46 -20.51 -12.53
C ILE A 227 -4.00 -19.72 -13.71
N ALA A 228 -3.72 -20.14 -14.95
CA ALA A 228 -4.23 -19.48 -16.15
C ALA A 228 -5.75 -19.32 -16.11
N VAL A 229 -6.47 -20.40 -15.79
CA VAL A 229 -7.94 -20.38 -15.63
C VAL A 229 -8.36 -19.48 -14.47
N ALA A 230 -7.73 -19.61 -13.31
CA ALA A 230 -8.07 -18.85 -12.12
C ALA A 230 -7.94 -17.34 -12.30
N VAL A 231 -7.04 -16.89 -13.20
CA VAL A 231 -6.87 -15.46 -13.51
C VAL A 231 -7.56 -15.05 -14.82
N GLY A 232 -8.44 -15.90 -15.38
CA GLY A 232 -9.33 -15.57 -16.49
C GLY A 232 -8.69 -15.65 -17.88
N TYR A 233 -7.70 -16.51 -18.10
CA TYR A 233 -7.20 -16.86 -19.44
C TYR A 233 -7.90 -18.09 -19.97
N GLU A 234 -8.33 -18.05 -21.21
CA GLU A 234 -8.98 -19.15 -21.92
C GLU A 234 -8.01 -20.28 -22.27
N SER A 235 -6.71 -19.97 -22.40
CA SER A 235 -5.69 -20.93 -22.71
C SER A 235 -4.40 -20.71 -21.92
N GLU A 236 -3.75 -21.81 -21.55
CA GLU A 236 -2.44 -21.79 -20.90
C GLU A 236 -1.39 -21.10 -21.78
N GLU A 237 -1.42 -21.33 -23.08
CA GLU A 237 -0.46 -20.73 -24.00
C GLU A 237 -0.61 -19.20 -24.07
N GLY A 238 -1.84 -18.70 -24.11
CA GLY A 238 -2.14 -17.27 -24.05
C GLY A 238 -1.63 -16.63 -22.76
N PHE A 239 -1.85 -17.31 -21.63
CA PHE A 239 -1.33 -16.90 -20.34
C PHE A 239 0.20 -16.86 -20.33
N ARG A 240 0.87 -17.94 -20.73
CA ARG A 240 2.35 -18.03 -20.74
C ARG A 240 2.99 -16.91 -21.57
N ARG A 241 2.45 -16.65 -22.76
CA ARG A 241 2.93 -15.55 -23.63
C ARG A 241 2.72 -14.18 -23.00
N ALA A 242 1.57 -13.94 -22.40
CA ALA A 242 1.29 -12.68 -21.71
C ALA A 242 2.22 -12.48 -20.51
N PHE A 243 2.44 -13.51 -19.70
CA PHE A 243 3.32 -13.50 -18.54
C PHE A 243 4.78 -13.23 -18.94
N LYS A 244 5.30 -13.96 -19.94
CA LYS A 244 6.67 -13.76 -20.47
C LYS A 244 6.87 -12.35 -21.00
N ARG A 245 5.87 -11.79 -21.71
CA ARG A 245 5.94 -10.41 -22.23
C ARG A 245 5.98 -9.37 -21.12
N GLU A 246 5.29 -9.63 -19.99
CA GLU A 246 5.19 -8.67 -18.89
C GLU A 246 6.39 -8.72 -17.95
N PHE A 247 6.88 -9.93 -17.64
CA PHE A 247 7.89 -10.14 -16.60
C PHE A 247 9.23 -10.68 -17.14
N GLU A 248 9.34 -10.84 -18.44
CA GLU A 248 10.55 -11.35 -19.14
C GLU A 248 10.94 -12.79 -18.80
N LEU A 249 10.20 -13.46 -17.92
CA LEU A 249 10.38 -14.83 -17.46
C LEU A 249 9.14 -15.68 -17.76
N TRP A 250 9.31 -16.97 -18.03
CA TRP A 250 8.19 -17.90 -18.10
C TRP A 250 7.62 -18.16 -16.69
N PRO A 251 6.31 -18.48 -16.56
CA PRO A 251 5.71 -18.72 -15.24
C PRO A 251 6.41 -19.81 -14.41
N ALA A 252 6.89 -20.87 -15.04
CA ALA A 252 7.65 -21.93 -14.36
C ALA A 252 9.00 -21.42 -13.84
N GLU A 253 9.78 -20.76 -14.71
CA GLU A 253 11.05 -20.15 -14.35
C GLU A 253 10.88 -19.16 -13.18
N TRP A 254 9.83 -18.35 -13.26
CA TRP A 254 9.53 -17.36 -12.21
C TRP A 254 9.24 -18.06 -10.87
N ARG A 255 8.50 -19.16 -10.86
CA ARG A 255 8.22 -19.96 -9.66
C ARG A 255 9.51 -20.52 -9.05
N ASP A 256 10.42 -21.04 -9.88
CA ASP A 256 11.66 -21.71 -9.43
C ASP A 256 12.67 -20.69 -8.87
N HIS A 257 12.60 -19.42 -9.27
CA HIS A 257 13.48 -18.35 -8.78
C HIS A 257 13.01 -17.71 -7.45
N GLN A 258 11.83 -18.10 -6.93
CA GLN A 258 11.36 -17.60 -5.64
C GLN A 258 11.83 -18.57 -4.53
N PRO A 259 12.56 -18.11 -3.50
CA PRO A 259 12.77 -18.93 -2.32
C PRO A 259 11.39 -19.21 -1.70
N LEU A 260 11.11 -20.48 -1.44
CA LEU A 260 9.93 -20.89 -0.67
C LEU A 260 9.95 -20.16 0.67
N ALA A 261 8.91 -19.36 0.92
CA ALA A 261 8.73 -18.64 2.18
C ALA A 261 8.39 -19.62 3.32
#